data_559351a952f3c0ad0ceba13939b367b9
#
_entry.id   559351a952f3c0ad0ceba13939b367b9
#
_cell.length_a   1.000
_cell.length_b   1.000
_cell.length_c   1.000
_cell.angle_alpha   90.00
_cell.angle_beta   90.00
_cell.angle_gamma   90.00
#
_symmetry.space_group_name_H-M   'P 1'
#
loop_
_entity.id
_entity.type
_entity.pdbx_description
1 polymer ?
#
loop_
_entity_poly.entity_id
_entity_poly.type
_entity_poly.pdbx_seq_one_letter_code
_entity_poly.pdbx_strand_id
1 'polypeptide(L)'
;MLPLTFIPATPVLLVGSGPAFEKRRALLLAAGITALTICATRPDAAALDAARLVFGAGLSDADNEWLAAEARARRVPVNIEDVPHLCDVHVPSIVRRGALLLTISTAGGAPALSVALREWLSEQFGPEWAAHLAELTDLRQRLRASGAKPRPIIAAMRAHLAAMAWPPLA
;
A
#
# COMPACT_ATOMS: atom_id res chain seq x y z
N MET A 1 0.71 -14.97 -6.63
CA MET A 1 0.65 -13.87 -5.64
C MET A 1 -0.66 -13.12 -5.83
N LEU A 2 -1.42 -12.88 -4.76
CA LEU A 2 -2.69 -12.15 -4.81
C LEU A 2 -2.46 -10.70 -4.36
N PRO A 3 -2.71 -9.67 -5.20
CA PRO A 3 -2.58 -8.27 -4.81
C PRO A 3 -3.76 -7.87 -3.91
N LEU A 4 -3.46 -7.41 -2.72
CA LEU A 4 -4.43 -6.87 -1.76
C LEU A 4 -3.98 -5.49 -1.29
N THR A 5 -4.94 -4.65 -0.96
CA THR A 5 -4.69 -3.35 -0.33
C THR A 5 -5.34 -3.30 1.05
N PHE A 6 -4.58 -2.88 2.04
CA PHE A 6 -5.09 -2.62 3.38
C PHE A 6 -5.68 -1.21 3.45
N ILE A 7 -6.83 -1.07 4.09
CA ILE A 7 -7.47 0.23 4.29
C ILE A 7 -6.82 0.99 5.45
N PRO A 8 -6.90 2.34 5.48
CA PRO A 8 -6.26 3.17 6.51
C PRO A 8 -6.59 2.81 7.97
N ALA A 9 -7.79 2.32 8.24
CA ALA A 9 -8.22 1.92 9.58
C ALA A 9 -7.72 0.52 10.02
N THR A 10 -6.96 -0.19 9.19
CA THR A 10 -6.39 -1.49 9.57
C THR A 10 -5.41 -1.31 10.72
N PRO A 11 -5.57 -2.03 11.85
CA PRO A 11 -4.60 -2.01 12.94
C PRO A 11 -3.26 -2.60 12.49
N VAL A 12 -2.23 -1.78 12.50
CA VAL A 12 -0.87 -2.15 12.10
C VAL A 12 0.06 -2.03 13.30
N LEU A 13 0.87 -3.06 13.53
CA LEU A 13 1.96 -3.05 14.49
C LEU A 13 3.29 -2.94 13.73
N LEU A 14 4.10 -1.93 14.08
CA LEU A 14 5.45 -1.75 13.57
C LEU A 14 6.46 -1.91 14.71
N VAL A 15 7.38 -2.84 14.56
CA VAL A 15 8.38 -3.18 15.59
C VAL A 15 9.78 -2.96 15.05
N GLY A 16 10.63 -2.30 15.85
CA GLY A 16 12.04 -2.11 15.55
C GLY A 16 12.55 -0.69 15.77
N SER A 17 13.70 -0.39 15.16
CA SER A 17 14.39 0.90 15.30
C SER A 17 15.34 1.16 14.15
N GLY A 18 15.91 2.38 14.10
CA GLY A 18 16.92 2.75 13.12
C GLY A 18 16.37 3.12 11.73
N PRO A 19 17.26 3.27 10.73
CA PRO A 19 16.90 3.83 9.42
C PRO A 19 15.84 3.01 8.66
N ALA A 20 15.91 1.68 8.70
CA ALA A 20 14.95 0.78 8.06
C ALA A 20 13.55 0.93 8.67
N PHE A 21 13.47 1.01 9.99
CA PHE A 21 12.25 1.28 10.72
C PHE A 21 11.64 2.63 10.35
N GLU A 22 12.42 3.73 10.32
CA GLU A 22 11.91 5.05 9.97
C GLU A 22 11.40 5.11 8.53
N LYS A 23 12.07 4.45 7.60
CA LYS A 23 11.60 4.29 6.22
C LYS A 23 10.25 3.56 6.16
N ARG A 24 10.10 2.47 6.93
CA ARG A 24 8.84 1.72 7.01
C ARG A 24 7.73 2.55 7.64
N ARG A 25 8.04 3.26 8.72
CA ARG A 25 7.10 4.18 9.38
C ARG A 25 6.60 5.26 8.44
N ALA A 26 7.51 5.91 7.72
CA ALA A 26 7.15 6.93 6.73
C ALA A 26 6.23 6.39 5.63
N LEU A 27 6.47 5.17 5.15
CA LEU A 27 5.63 4.49 4.16
C LEU A 27 4.22 4.25 4.70
N LEU A 28 4.08 3.76 5.94
CA LEU A 28 2.78 3.51 6.58
C LEU A 28 1.99 4.81 6.80
N LEU A 29 2.65 5.87 7.24
CA LEU A 29 2.04 7.19 7.39
C LEU A 29 1.60 7.76 6.04
N ALA A 30 2.44 7.66 5.01
CA ALA A 30 2.09 8.09 3.65
C ALA A 30 0.94 7.26 3.05
N ALA A 31 0.75 6.02 3.51
CA ALA A 31 -0.41 5.20 3.16
C ALA A 31 -1.69 5.60 3.91
N GLY A 32 -1.60 6.55 4.85
CA GLY A 32 -2.72 7.05 5.64
C GLY A 32 -3.15 6.09 6.77
N ILE A 33 -2.30 5.15 7.19
CA ILE A 33 -2.63 4.25 8.30
C ILE A 33 -2.86 5.06 9.57
N THR A 34 -4.07 4.97 10.14
CA THR A 34 -4.50 5.72 11.33
C THR A 34 -4.40 4.91 12.62
N ALA A 35 -4.46 3.58 12.53
CA ALA A 35 -4.36 2.66 13.66
C ALA A 35 -2.96 2.02 13.69
N LEU A 36 -1.91 2.83 13.90
CA LEU A 36 -0.51 2.41 13.93
C LEU A 36 -0.01 2.34 15.38
N THR A 37 0.33 1.12 15.83
CA THR A 37 1.04 0.88 17.09
C THR A 37 2.53 0.72 16.80
N ILE A 38 3.38 1.35 17.60
CA ILE A 38 4.83 1.37 17.43
C ILE A 38 5.51 0.81 18.67
N CYS A 39 6.42 -0.14 18.49
CA CYS A 39 7.25 -0.69 19.56
C CYS A 39 8.73 -0.70 19.12
N ALA A 40 9.60 -0.12 19.94
CA ALA A 40 11.05 -0.14 19.67
C ALA A 40 11.70 -1.50 19.99
N THR A 41 11.07 -2.28 20.84
CA THR A 41 11.51 -3.61 21.30
C THR A 41 10.37 -4.61 21.14
N ARG A 42 10.54 -5.84 21.61
CA ARG A 42 9.49 -6.87 21.58
C ARG A 42 8.18 -6.34 22.18
N PRO A 43 7.07 -6.34 21.42
CA PRO A 43 5.77 -5.92 21.91
C PRO A 43 5.22 -6.90 22.93
N ASP A 44 4.31 -6.45 23.77
CA ASP A 44 3.51 -7.30 24.63
C ASP A 44 2.43 -8.08 23.85
N ALA A 45 1.79 -9.03 24.53
CA ALA A 45 0.74 -9.85 23.93
C ALA A 45 -0.45 -9.00 23.46
N ALA A 46 -0.81 -7.95 24.19
CA ALA A 46 -1.95 -7.11 23.85
C ALA A 46 -1.75 -6.35 22.54
N ALA A 47 -0.56 -5.82 22.28
CA ALA A 47 -0.22 -5.17 21.03
C ALA A 47 -0.25 -6.14 19.85
N LEU A 48 0.24 -7.37 20.04
CA LEU A 48 0.20 -8.43 19.02
C LEU A 48 -1.24 -8.88 18.73
N ASP A 49 -2.05 -9.07 19.76
CA ASP A 49 -3.45 -9.54 19.64
C ASP A 49 -4.35 -8.49 18.95
N ALA A 50 -4.05 -7.21 19.15
CA ALA A 50 -4.77 -6.11 18.51
C ALA A 50 -4.41 -5.94 17.01
N ALA A 51 -3.24 -6.40 16.59
CA ALA A 51 -2.75 -6.20 15.22
C ALA A 51 -3.53 -7.03 14.19
N ARG A 52 -3.60 -6.51 12.96
CA ARG A 52 -4.09 -7.23 11.77
C ARG A 52 -3.01 -7.33 10.69
N LEU A 53 -1.91 -6.64 10.89
CA LEU A 53 -0.73 -6.68 10.06
C LEU A 53 0.48 -6.29 10.92
N VAL A 54 1.57 -7.03 10.82
CA VAL A 54 2.79 -6.80 11.58
C VAL A 54 3.94 -6.48 10.64
N PHE A 55 4.72 -5.46 10.97
CA PHE A 55 5.98 -5.14 10.32
C PHE A 55 7.13 -5.19 11.32
N GLY A 56 8.21 -5.87 10.94
CA GLY A 56 9.51 -5.82 11.60
C GLY A 56 10.53 -5.12 10.72
N ALA A 57 11.27 -4.14 11.27
CA ALA A 57 12.30 -3.42 10.54
C ALA A 57 13.44 -2.97 11.46
N GLY A 58 14.69 -3.25 11.07
CA GLY A 58 15.87 -2.92 11.89
C GLY A 58 15.95 -3.71 13.19
N LEU A 59 15.51 -4.96 13.16
CA LEU A 59 15.58 -5.91 14.26
C LEU A 59 16.81 -6.84 14.12
N SER A 60 17.20 -7.48 15.22
CA SER A 60 18.15 -8.60 15.19
C SER A 60 17.51 -9.85 14.54
N ASP A 61 18.32 -10.79 14.06
CA ASP A 61 17.82 -12.05 13.49
C ASP A 61 16.92 -12.80 14.47
N ALA A 62 17.33 -12.89 15.74
CA ALA A 62 16.55 -13.54 16.78
C ALA A 62 15.20 -12.85 17.06
N ASP A 63 15.13 -11.51 16.96
CA ASP A 63 13.89 -10.76 17.11
C ASP A 63 13.01 -10.85 15.87
N ASN A 64 13.61 -10.93 14.67
CA ASN A 64 12.89 -11.18 13.42
C ASN A 64 12.17 -12.53 13.45
N GLU A 65 12.87 -13.60 13.82
CA GLU A 65 12.31 -14.94 13.95
C GLU A 65 11.21 -15.00 15.00
N TRP A 66 11.49 -14.41 16.18
CA TRP A 66 10.51 -14.35 17.27
C TRP A 66 9.24 -13.61 16.83
N LEU A 67 9.38 -12.43 16.23
CA LEU A 67 8.24 -11.61 15.81
C LEU A 67 7.38 -12.32 14.75
N ALA A 68 8.04 -12.97 13.77
CA ALA A 68 7.34 -13.74 12.75
C ALA A 68 6.58 -14.93 13.35
N ALA A 69 7.18 -15.66 14.30
CA ALA A 69 6.55 -16.76 15.00
C ALA A 69 5.32 -16.31 15.82
N GLU A 70 5.44 -15.21 16.57
CA GLU A 70 4.36 -14.66 17.39
C GLU A 70 3.18 -14.13 16.55
N ALA A 71 3.47 -13.47 15.42
CA ALA A 71 2.44 -13.01 14.50
C ALA A 71 1.69 -14.20 13.87
N ARG A 72 2.42 -15.22 13.40
CA ARG A 72 1.84 -16.43 12.79
C ARG A 72 1.02 -17.26 13.77
N ALA A 73 1.46 -17.37 15.04
CA ALA A 73 0.69 -18.04 16.10
C ALA A 73 -0.69 -17.40 16.30
N ARG A 74 -0.79 -16.09 16.02
CA ARG A 74 -2.04 -15.31 16.08
C ARG A 74 -2.76 -15.22 14.75
N ARG A 75 -2.24 -15.86 13.70
CA ARG A 75 -2.76 -15.79 12.31
C ARG A 75 -2.77 -14.35 11.77
N VAL A 76 -1.82 -13.52 12.19
CA VAL A 76 -1.63 -12.16 11.70
C VAL A 76 -0.52 -12.17 10.65
N PRO A 77 -0.76 -11.69 9.43
CA PRO A 77 0.25 -11.60 8.40
C PRO A 77 1.42 -10.72 8.84
N VAL A 78 2.65 -11.15 8.51
CA VAL A 78 3.87 -10.44 8.88
C VAL A 78 4.75 -10.12 7.67
N ASN A 79 5.41 -8.98 7.73
CA ASN A 79 6.49 -8.60 6.82
C ASN A 79 7.72 -8.22 7.65
N ILE A 80 8.80 -8.93 7.46
CA ILE A 80 10.12 -8.62 8.03
C ILE A 80 10.98 -8.02 6.93
N GLU A 81 11.49 -6.80 7.14
CA GLU A 81 12.28 -6.10 6.13
C GLU A 81 13.56 -6.85 5.83
N ASP A 82 13.84 -7.06 4.53
CA ASP A 82 15.00 -7.78 3.99
C ASP A 82 15.14 -9.26 4.40
N VAL A 83 14.09 -9.87 4.98
CA VAL A 83 14.09 -11.29 5.37
C VAL A 83 12.91 -12.03 4.71
N PRO A 84 12.97 -12.33 3.38
CA PRO A 84 11.84 -12.83 2.61
C PRO A 84 11.19 -14.12 3.14
N HIS A 85 11.97 -15.05 3.71
CA HIS A 85 11.46 -16.33 4.21
C HIS A 85 10.62 -16.19 5.49
N LEU A 86 10.73 -15.05 6.19
CA LEU A 86 9.88 -14.70 7.33
C LEU A 86 8.63 -13.90 6.95
N CYS A 87 8.45 -13.55 5.66
CA CYS A 87 7.34 -12.74 5.21
C CYS A 87 6.14 -13.58 4.75
N ASP A 88 4.94 -13.24 5.20
CA ASP A 88 3.66 -13.74 4.66
C ASP A 88 3.09 -12.76 3.62
N VAL A 89 3.48 -11.50 3.68
CA VAL A 89 3.11 -10.42 2.76
C VAL A 89 4.33 -9.63 2.31
N HIS A 90 4.29 -9.13 1.08
CA HIS A 90 5.35 -8.29 0.53
C HIS A 90 4.80 -6.89 0.24
N VAL A 91 5.65 -5.88 0.45
CA VAL A 91 5.36 -4.49 0.05
C VAL A 91 5.89 -4.27 -1.36
N PRO A 92 5.03 -4.02 -2.36
CA PRO A 92 5.47 -3.74 -3.72
C PRO A 92 6.13 -2.36 -3.84
N SER A 93 6.79 -2.09 -4.96
CA SER A 93 7.14 -0.73 -5.35
C SER A 93 5.86 0.07 -5.62
N ILE A 94 5.84 1.34 -5.21
CA ILE A 94 4.62 2.16 -5.19
C ILE A 94 4.84 3.48 -5.91
N VAL A 95 3.90 3.86 -6.77
CA VAL A 95 3.67 5.24 -7.23
C VAL A 95 2.33 5.71 -6.67
N ARG A 96 2.33 6.81 -5.92
CA ARG A 96 1.14 7.38 -5.29
C ARG A 96 0.89 8.80 -5.79
N ARG A 97 -0.37 9.09 -6.17
CA ARG A 97 -0.84 10.43 -6.55
C ARG A 97 -2.19 10.67 -5.87
N GLY A 98 -2.14 11.25 -4.67
CA GLY A 98 -3.33 11.32 -3.81
C GLY A 98 -3.89 9.92 -3.54
N ALA A 99 -5.14 9.69 -3.92
CA ALA A 99 -5.82 8.39 -3.78
C ALA A 99 -5.48 7.39 -4.90
N LEU A 100 -4.83 7.83 -6.01
CA LEU A 100 -4.35 6.91 -7.04
C LEU A 100 -3.13 6.15 -6.53
N LEU A 101 -3.20 4.83 -6.62
CA LEU A 101 -2.13 3.93 -6.21
C LEU A 101 -1.80 2.98 -7.36
N LEU A 102 -0.54 3.03 -7.83
CA LEU A 102 0.02 2.07 -8.78
C LEU A 102 1.06 1.23 -8.05
N THR A 103 1.00 -0.07 -8.22
CA THR A 103 1.89 -1.01 -7.52
C THR A 103 2.59 -1.93 -8.50
N ILE A 104 3.87 -2.18 -8.29
CA ILE A 104 4.70 -3.04 -9.11
C ILE A 104 5.33 -4.13 -8.24
N SER A 105 5.14 -5.38 -8.61
CA SER A 105 5.78 -6.51 -7.95
C SER A 105 6.39 -7.45 -8.98
N THR A 106 7.62 -7.86 -8.74
CA THR A 106 8.33 -8.89 -9.51
C THR A 106 8.50 -10.17 -8.69
N ALA A 107 7.73 -10.33 -7.61
CA ALA A 107 7.84 -11.43 -6.65
C ALA A 107 9.27 -11.60 -6.07
N GLY A 108 10.02 -10.49 -5.97
CA GLY A 108 11.42 -10.51 -5.52
C GLY A 108 12.43 -10.92 -6.59
N GLY A 109 11.98 -11.37 -7.77
CA GLY A 109 12.87 -11.92 -8.81
C GLY A 109 13.69 -10.88 -9.57
N ALA A 110 13.24 -9.62 -9.65
CA ALA A 110 13.91 -8.58 -10.42
C ALA A 110 13.77 -7.18 -9.78
N PRO A 111 14.49 -6.87 -8.70
CA PRO A 111 14.37 -5.58 -8.01
C PRO A 111 14.68 -4.39 -8.94
N ALA A 112 15.70 -4.48 -9.79
CA ALA A 112 16.05 -3.43 -10.75
C ALA A 112 14.91 -3.11 -11.73
N LEU A 113 14.18 -4.13 -12.19
CA LEU A 113 13.00 -3.94 -13.06
C LEU A 113 11.88 -3.22 -12.30
N SER A 114 11.65 -3.57 -11.01
CA SER A 114 10.64 -2.88 -10.19
C SER A 114 10.97 -1.40 -10.00
N VAL A 115 12.26 -1.05 -9.86
CA VAL A 115 12.73 0.34 -9.78
C VAL A 115 12.50 1.05 -11.11
N ALA A 116 12.96 0.50 -12.23
CA ALA A 116 12.81 1.09 -13.56
C ALA A 116 11.32 1.33 -13.90
N LEU A 117 10.44 0.35 -13.65
CA LEU A 117 9.01 0.49 -13.88
C LEU A 117 8.38 1.56 -12.98
N ARG A 118 8.80 1.66 -11.72
CA ARG A 118 8.32 2.71 -10.81
C ARG A 118 8.71 4.10 -11.32
N GLU A 119 9.93 4.28 -11.79
CA GLU A 119 10.44 5.53 -12.33
C GLU A 119 9.65 5.91 -13.60
N TRP A 120 9.52 4.99 -14.55
CA TRP A 120 8.72 5.20 -15.75
C TRP A 120 7.26 5.54 -15.44
N LEU A 121 6.60 4.79 -14.55
CA LEU A 121 5.22 5.09 -14.12
C LEU A 121 5.12 6.44 -13.41
N SER A 122 6.16 6.83 -12.65
CA SER A 122 6.19 8.14 -11.99
C SER A 122 6.23 9.31 -12.96
N GLU A 123 6.88 9.11 -14.13
CA GLU A 123 6.91 10.08 -15.24
C GLU A 123 5.57 10.13 -15.99
N GLN A 124 4.96 8.96 -16.25
CA GLN A 124 3.69 8.86 -16.96
C GLN A 124 2.50 9.37 -16.13
N PHE A 125 2.58 9.23 -14.82
CA PHE A 125 1.56 9.65 -13.88
C PHE A 125 2.12 10.72 -12.96
N GLY A 126 2.10 11.98 -13.43
CA GLY A 126 2.58 13.14 -12.69
C GLY A 126 1.67 13.52 -11.48
N PRO A 127 2.05 14.57 -10.74
CA PRO A 127 1.28 15.03 -9.56
C PRO A 127 -0.17 15.41 -9.87
N GLU A 128 -0.46 15.85 -11.10
CA GLU A 128 -1.80 16.24 -11.59
C GLU A 128 -2.83 15.12 -11.50
N TRP A 129 -2.41 13.86 -11.52
CA TRP A 129 -3.29 12.71 -11.39
C TRP A 129 -4.05 12.62 -10.07
N ALA A 130 -3.57 13.30 -9.03
CA ALA A 130 -4.33 13.45 -7.78
C ALA A 130 -5.62 14.24 -8.02
N ALA A 131 -5.54 15.34 -8.76
CA ALA A 131 -6.70 16.17 -9.12
C ALA A 131 -7.61 15.44 -10.11
N HIS A 132 -7.06 14.82 -11.16
CA HIS A 132 -7.83 14.06 -12.14
C HIS A 132 -8.66 12.94 -11.49
N LEU A 133 -8.09 12.19 -10.53
CA LEU A 133 -8.85 11.18 -9.81
C LEU A 133 -9.96 11.78 -8.94
N ALA A 134 -9.70 12.93 -8.30
CA ALA A 134 -10.72 13.63 -7.52
C ALA A 134 -11.90 14.06 -8.41
N GLU A 135 -11.64 14.67 -9.56
CA GLU A 135 -12.66 15.08 -10.54
C GLU A 135 -13.49 13.89 -11.03
N LEU A 136 -12.86 12.77 -11.38
CA LEU A 136 -13.56 11.55 -11.78
C LEU A 136 -14.41 10.97 -10.64
N THR A 137 -13.91 11.04 -9.41
CA THR A 137 -14.66 10.59 -8.24
C THR A 137 -15.91 11.43 -8.02
N ASP A 138 -15.79 12.76 -8.11
CA ASP A 138 -16.92 13.69 -7.99
C ASP A 138 -17.93 13.51 -9.13
N LEU A 139 -17.47 13.36 -10.36
CA LEU A 139 -18.34 13.07 -11.51
C LEU A 139 -19.13 11.79 -11.27
N ARG A 140 -18.48 10.73 -10.83
CA ARG A 140 -19.13 9.45 -10.51
C ARG A 140 -20.17 9.60 -9.40
N GLN A 141 -19.86 10.36 -8.34
CA GLN A 141 -20.77 10.60 -7.23
C GLN A 141 -22.03 11.38 -7.67
N ARG A 142 -21.85 12.46 -8.44
CA ARG A 142 -22.98 13.25 -8.99
C ARG A 142 -23.90 12.40 -9.88
N LEU A 143 -23.33 11.60 -10.78
CA LEU A 143 -24.09 10.71 -11.66
C LEU A 143 -24.86 9.64 -10.88
N ARG A 144 -24.26 9.09 -9.83
CA ARG A 144 -24.95 8.15 -8.93
C ARG A 144 -26.11 8.81 -8.19
N ALA A 145 -25.89 10.00 -7.66
CA ALA A 145 -26.93 10.77 -6.95
C ALA A 145 -28.11 11.12 -7.85
N SER A 146 -27.89 11.32 -9.17
CA SER A 146 -28.96 11.53 -10.16
C SER A 146 -29.68 10.25 -10.61
N GLY A 147 -29.34 9.10 -10.05
CA GLY A 147 -29.96 7.81 -10.40
C GLY A 147 -29.43 7.18 -11.69
N ALA A 148 -28.32 7.67 -12.24
CA ALA A 148 -27.73 7.11 -13.46
C ALA A 148 -27.33 5.64 -13.28
N LYS A 149 -27.60 4.82 -14.30
CA LYS A 149 -27.22 3.41 -14.34
C LYS A 149 -25.71 3.24 -14.57
N PRO A 150 -25.11 2.09 -14.22
CA PRO A 150 -23.65 1.86 -14.35
C PRO A 150 -23.07 2.14 -15.74
N ARG A 151 -23.74 1.72 -16.82
CA ARG A 151 -23.24 1.93 -18.21
C ARG A 151 -23.08 3.41 -18.58
N PRO A 152 -24.10 4.31 -18.40
CA PRO A 152 -23.94 5.74 -18.58
C PRO A 152 -22.82 6.36 -17.75
N ILE A 153 -22.65 5.92 -16.49
CA ILE A 153 -21.57 6.41 -15.62
C ILE A 153 -20.20 6.07 -16.22
N ILE A 154 -19.99 4.83 -16.64
CA ILE A 154 -18.73 4.40 -17.27
C ILE A 154 -18.47 5.19 -18.56
N ALA A 155 -19.49 5.40 -19.39
CA ALA A 155 -19.38 6.17 -20.63
C ALA A 155 -18.96 7.63 -20.36
N ALA A 156 -19.59 8.28 -19.40
CA ALA A 156 -19.24 9.65 -19.00
C ALA A 156 -17.82 9.76 -18.44
N MET A 157 -17.38 8.81 -17.62
CA MET A 157 -16.01 8.78 -17.10
C MET A 157 -14.97 8.57 -18.22
N ARG A 158 -15.25 7.70 -19.19
CA ARG A 158 -14.38 7.51 -20.37
C ARG A 158 -14.30 8.76 -21.24
N ALA A 159 -15.44 9.44 -21.47
CA ALA A 159 -15.45 10.69 -22.21
C ALA A 159 -14.62 11.78 -21.49
N HIS A 160 -14.70 11.85 -20.17
CA HIS A 160 -13.91 12.78 -19.38
C HIS A 160 -12.39 12.47 -19.48
N LEU A 161 -12.00 11.21 -19.40
CA LEU A 161 -10.60 10.77 -19.60
C LEU A 161 -10.10 11.10 -21.01
N ALA A 162 -10.92 10.87 -22.04
CA ALA A 162 -10.53 11.20 -23.41
C ALA A 162 -10.34 12.72 -23.60
N ALA A 163 -11.14 13.56 -22.93
CA ALA A 163 -11.00 15.01 -22.96
C ALA A 163 -9.70 15.51 -22.27
N MET A 164 -9.12 14.72 -21.38
CA MET A 164 -7.82 15.01 -20.76
C MET A 164 -6.63 14.66 -21.67
N ALA A 165 -6.88 14.26 -22.92
CA ALA A 165 -5.84 13.77 -23.87
C ALA A 165 -4.96 12.64 -23.29
N TRP A 166 -5.48 11.91 -22.32
CA TRP A 166 -4.77 10.74 -21.78
C TRP A 166 -4.78 9.61 -22.82
N PRO A 167 -3.65 8.86 -22.98
CA PRO A 167 -3.54 7.86 -24.02
C PRO A 167 -4.74 6.93 -24.01
N PRO A 168 -5.30 6.61 -25.19
CA PRO A 168 -6.48 5.80 -25.25
C PRO A 168 -6.23 4.47 -24.54
N LEU A 169 -7.07 4.18 -23.58
CA LEU A 169 -7.29 2.78 -23.19
C LEU A 169 -7.88 2.13 -24.44
N ALA A 170 -7.00 1.52 -25.24
CA ALA A 170 -7.39 0.78 -26.42
C ALA A 170 -8.45 -0.27 -26.09
#